data_268fcc323b679de10f69c7387358e561
#
_entry.id   268fcc323b679de10f69c7387358e561
#
_cell.length_a   1.000
_cell.length_b   1.000
_cell.length_c   1.000
_cell.angle_alpha   90.00
_cell.angle_beta   90.00
_cell.angle_gamma   90.00
#
_symmetry.space_group_name_H-M   'P 1'
#
loop_
_entity.id
_entity.type
_entity.pdbx_description
1 polymer ?
#
loop_
_entity_poly.entity_id
_entity_poly.type
_entity_poly.pdbx_seq_one_letter_code
_entity_poly.pdbx_strand_id
1 'polypeptide(L)'
;MISVFDMFKIGIGPSSSHTVGPMKAGKQFIDDLIERHLLEKTTHIQVDVYGSLSMTGFGHSTDIAIIMGLAGYLPHNVDIEAIPGFIAKVNKTAKLPLAEGKQVANFDPATDMIFHKTFLPLHENGMTITALADTAVLYKQTYYSIGGGFIVDEAHFNQQEEHPIEVPYPYANAADLLRHCQESGLSLSSLVMKNELALHSKVELENHLHQVWQTMKACIHRGLHTEGVLPGPLKVARRAATLYRMLKANNELSNDPMRVIDWINMFALAVNEENAAGGRVVTAPTNGACGIVPAVLAYYEKFVGALTNEIVERYLLTCSVIGSLYKMNASISGAEVGCQGEVGVACSMAAAGLSEILGGSPEQVCIAAEIAMEHNLGLTCDPVGGQVQVPCIERNAIASVKAINASRMALRRTTSPRVSLDKVIETMYETGKDMNAKYRETATGGLAIKVICS
;
A
#
# COMPACT_ATOMS: atom_id res chain seq x y z
N MET A 1 0.15 19.03 0.39
CA MET A 1 1.27 18.08 0.14
C MET A 1 1.03 16.82 0.98
N ILE A 2 1.35 15.63 0.48
CA ILE A 2 1.31 14.37 1.24
C ILE A 2 2.76 14.05 1.63
N SER A 3 2.99 13.83 2.93
CA SER A 3 4.33 13.55 3.45
C SER A 3 4.82 12.14 3.08
N VAL A 4 6.14 11.96 3.08
CA VAL A 4 6.77 10.63 2.92
C VAL A 4 6.33 9.66 4.02
N PHE A 5 5.99 10.15 5.21
CA PHE A 5 5.42 9.36 6.31
C PHE A 5 4.03 8.81 5.98
N ASP A 6 3.28 9.52 5.16
CA ASP A 6 1.96 9.09 4.71
C ASP A 6 2.01 8.18 3.48
N MET A 7 3.02 8.35 2.65
CA MET A 7 3.21 7.54 1.45
C MET A 7 3.81 6.17 1.77
N PHE A 8 4.78 6.09 2.69
CA PHE A 8 5.42 4.86 3.12
C PHE A 8 5.06 4.54 4.57
N LYS A 9 4.16 3.59 4.75
CA LYS A 9 3.70 3.14 6.08
C LYS A 9 4.15 1.70 6.32
N ILE A 10 4.80 1.48 7.46
CA ILE A 10 5.09 0.12 7.92
C ILE A 10 3.79 -0.49 8.42
N GLY A 11 3.47 -1.68 7.91
CA GLY A 11 2.22 -2.36 8.25
C GLY A 11 2.29 -3.86 8.01
N ILE A 12 1.12 -4.46 7.86
CA ILE A 12 0.94 -5.88 7.59
C ILE A 12 0.13 -6.09 6.31
N GLY A 13 0.39 -7.22 5.62
CA GLY A 13 -0.43 -7.64 4.48
C GLY A 13 -1.81 -8.15 4.89
N PRO A 14 -2.67 -8.47 3.91
CA PRO A 14 -2.37 -8.38 2.48
C PRO A 14 -2.76 -7.05 1.80
N SER A 15 -3.62 -6.20 2.43
CA SER A 15 -4.20 -5.02 1.75
C SER A 15 -4.10 -3.76 2.59
N SER A 16 -3.76 -2.63 1.96
CA SER A 16 -3.77 -1.33 2.65
C SER A 16 -5.18 -0.83 2.92
N SER A 17 -6.12 -1.00 1.97
CA SER A 17 -7.51 -0.57 2.12
C SER A 17 -8.36 -1.53 2.95
N HIS A 18 -8.13 -2.86 2.82
CA HIS A 18 -8.96 -3.90 3.44
C HIS A 18 -8.37 -4.51 4.70
N THR A 19 -7.10 -4.26 5.02
CA THR A 19 -6.43 -4.75 6.23
C THR A 19 -5.92 -3.60 7.10
N VAL A 20 -4.99 -2.79 6.56
CA VAL A 20 -4.35 -1.69 7.33
C VAL A 20 -5.37 -0.62 7.73
N GLY A 21 -6.23 -0.18 6.80
CA GLY A 21 -7.29 0.80 7.08
C GLY A 21 -8.27 0.32 8.16
N PRO A 22 -8.93 -0.84 7.99
CA PRO A 22 -9.82 -1.39 9.01
C PRO A 22 -9.18 -1.61 10.38
N MET A 23 -7.91 -2.04 10.44
CA MET A 23 -7.20 -2.16 11.71
C MET A 23 -7.00 -0.80 12.39
N LYS A 24 -6.63 0.23 11.64
CA LYS A 24 -6.53 1.59 12.16
C LYS A 24 -7.88 2.14 12.63
N ALA A 25 -8.95 1.87 11.88
CA ALA A 25 -10.29 2.31 12.26
C ALA A 25 -10.76 1.64 13.56
N GLY A 26 -10.49 0.32 13.74
CA GLY A 26 -10.74 -0.38 15.00
C GLY A 26 -9.95 0.24 16.17
N LYS A 27 -8.66 0.58 15.95
CA LYS A 27 -7.83 1.23 16.95
C LYS A 27 -8.33 2.65 17.28
N GLN A 28 -8.67 3.45 16.26
CA GLN A 28 -9.22 4.79 16.45
C GLN A 28 -10.51 4.76 17.28
N PHE A 29 -11.40 3.81 16.99
CA PHE A 29 -12.62 3.62 17.76
C PHE A 29 -12.35 3.35 19.24
N ILE A 30 -11.33 2.55 19.55
CA ILE A 30 -10.90 2.27 20.92
C ILE A 30 -10.33 3.54 21.59
N ASP A 31 -9.54 4.32 20.86
CA ASP A 31 -9.01 5.58 21.38
C ASP A 31 -10.13 6.57 21.69
N ASP A 32 -11.14 6.66 20.81
CA ASP A 32 -12.35 7.48 21.05
C ASP A 32 -13.11 7.03 22.30
N LEU A 33 -13.23 5.71 22.55
CA LEU A 33 -13.85 5.19 23.76
C LEU A 33 -13.06 5.54 25.03
N ILE A 34 -11.74 5.53 24.97
CA ILE A 34 -10.86 5.92 26.08
C ILE A 34 -11.03 7.41 26.37
N GLU A 35 -10.91 8.26 25.36
CA GLU A 35 -11.03 9.71 25.49
C GLU A 35 -12.39 10.14 26.06
N ARG A 36 -13.46 9.47 25.64
CA ARG A 36 -14.84 9.72 26.10
C ARG A 36 -15.17 9.05 27.43
N HIS A 37 -14.25 8.35 28.08
CA HIS A 37 -14.47 7.56 29.30
C HIS A 37 -15.62 6.53 29.18
N LEU A 38 -15.73 5.89 28.02
CA LEU A 38 -16.76 4.89 27.72
C LEU A 38 -16.21 3.46 27.70
N LEU A 39 -14.89 3.27 27.63
CA LEU A 39 -14.27 1.95 27.51
C LEU A 39 -14.72 0.98 28.62
N GLU A 40 -14.63 1.39 29.87
CA GLU A 40 -14.98 0.56 31.03
C GLU A 40 -16.46 0.17 31.09
N LYS A 41 -17.32 0.99 30.45
CA LYS A 41 -18.78 0.74 30.38
C LYS A 41 -19.17 -0.15 29.23
N THR A 42 -18.25 -0.40 28.29
CA THR A 42 -18.51 -1.19 27.08
C THR A 42 -18.54 -2.68 27.43
N THR A 43 -19.72 -3.30 27.29
CA THR A 43 -19.94 -4.72 27.54
C THR A 43 -20.05 -5.55 26.27
N HIS A 44 -20.37 -4.90 25.12
CA HIS A 44 -20.54 -5.58 23.83
C HIS A 44 -20.06 -4.66 22.68
N ILE A 45 -19.50 -5.27 21.64
CA ILE A 45 -19.11 -4.62 20.39
C ILE A 45 -19.86 -5.24 19.23
N GLN A 46 -20.32 -4.42 18.30
CA GLN A 46 -20.89 -4.85 17.02
C GLN A 46 -20.16 -4.13 15.88
N VAL A 47 -19.92 -4.82 14.76
CA VAL A 47 -19.24 -4.30 13.57
C VAL A 47 -20.08 -4.60 12.34
N ASP A 48 -20.38 -3.58 11.55
CA ASP A 48 -21.05 -3.68 10.26
C ASP A 48 -20.07 -3.31 9.15
N VAL A 49 -19.81 -4.20 8.21
CA VAL A 49 -18.86 -4.02 7.09
C VAL A 49 -19.63 -3.92 5.79
N TYR A 50 -19.29 -2.95 4.91
CA TYR A 50 -20.05 -2.61 3.72
C TYR A 50 -19.18 -2.60 2.45
N GLY A 51 -19.84 -2.70 1.30
CA GLY A 51 -19.29 -2.48 -0.03
C GLY A 51 -18.11 -3.41 -0.35
N SER A 52 -17.02 -2.86 -0.90
CA SER A 52 -15.86 -3.65 -1.29
C SER A 52 -15.17 -4.30 -0.08
N LEU A 53 -15.14 -3.64 1.09
CA LEU A 53 -14.64 -4.25 2.34
C LEU A 53 -15.38 -5.54 2.70
N SER A 54 -16.69 -5.60 2.42
CA SER A 54 -17.49 -6.78 2.68
C SER A 54 -17.30 -7.85 1.60
N MET A 55 -17.34 -7.46 0.32
CA MET A 55 -17.32 -8.41 -0.80
C MET A 55 -16.00 -9.18 -0.93
N THR A 56 -14.89 -8.57 -0.55
CA THR A 56 -13.54 -9.19 -0.63
C THR A 56 -12.88 -9.34 0.74
N GLY A 57 -13.58 -8.98 1.82
CA GLY A 57 -13.03 -8.84 3.16
C GLY A 57 -12.35 -10.09 3.72
N PHE A 58 -12.95 -11.25 3.57
CA PHE A 58 -12.35 -12.51 4.03
C PHE A 58 -11.05 -12.84 3.29
N GLY A 59 -10.98 -12.56 1.98
CA GLY A 59 -9.78 -12.73 1.18
C GLY A 59 -8.64 -11.78 1.57
N HIS A 60 -8.99 -10.67 2.22
CA HIS A 60 -8.07 -9.64 2.68
C HIS A 60 -7.86 -9.62 4.20
N SER A 61 -8.40 -10.59 4.93
CA SER A 61 -8.33 -10.66 6.41
C SER A 61 -8.88 -9.39 7.10
N THR A 62 -9.94 -8.80 6.54
CA THR A 62 -10.57 -7.59 7.08
C THR A 62 -11.15 -7.82 8.47
N ASP A 63 -11.77 -8.97 8.70
CA ASP A 63 -12.28 -9.43 9.98
C ASP A 63 -11.18 -9.50 11.05
N ILE A 64 -10.08 -10.14 10.73
CA ILE A 64 -8.90 -10.23 11.60
C ILE A 64 -8.35 -8.85 11.93
N ALA A 65 -8.21 -8.00 10.92
CA ALA A 65 -7.69 -6.65 11.07
C ALA A 65 -8.53 -5.78 12.01
N ILE A 66 -9.85 -5.81 11.86
CA ILE A 66 -10.78 -5.08 12.74
C ILE A 66 -10.65 -5.58 14.19
N ILE A 67 -10.64 -6.90 14.40
CA ILE A 67 -10.49 -7.50 15.73
C ILE A 67 -9.17 -7.05 16.38
N MET A 68 -8.05 -7.09 15.64
CA MET A 68 -6.75 -6.66 16.15
C MET A 68 -6.71 -5.16 16.46
N GLY A 69 -7.36 -4.33 15.64
CA GLY A 69 -7.52 -2.90 15.90
C GLY A 69 -8.30 -2.62 17.18
N LEU A 70 -9.45 -3.27 17.35
CA LEU A 70 -10.28 -3.20 18.57
C LEU A 70 -9.54 -3.73 19.80
N ALA A 71 -8.64 -4.70 19.63
CA ALA A 71 -7.76 -5.16 20.71
C ALA A 71 -6.71 -4.11 21.12
N GLY A 72 -6.54 -3.02 20.34
CA GLY A 72 -5.62 -1.91 20.65
C GLY A 72 -4.35 -1.88 19.83
N TYR A 73 -4.16 -2.80 18.88
CA TYR A 73 -2.95 -2.90 18.08
C TYR A 73 -3.03 -2.06 16.79
N LEU A 74 -1.86 -1.59 16.36
CA LEU A 74 -1.68 -0.90 15.08
C LEU A 74 -0.89 -1.78 14.09
N PRO A 75 -1.06 -1.59 12.78
CA PRO A 75 -0.39 -2.40 11.77
C PRO A 75 1.15 -2.42 11.88
N HIS A 76 1.77 -1.37 12.41
CA HIS A 76 3.23 -1.28 12.52
C HIS A 76 3.81 -1.97 13.76
N ASN A 77 3.02 -2.19 14.82
CA ASN A 77 3.51 -2.73 16.09
C ASN A 77 2.94 -4.11 16.48
N VAL A 78 1.89 -4.59 15.78
CA VAL A 78 1.29 -5.89 16.09
C VAL A 78 2.29 -7.03 15.94
N ASP A 79 2.33 -7.96 16.89
CA ASP A 79 3.07 -9.21 16.74
C ASP A 79 2.31 -10.16 15.78
N ILE A 80 2.86 -10.33 14.58
CA ILE A 80 2.22 -11.12 13.51
C ILE A 80 2.07 -12.58 13.92
N GLU A 81 3.06 -13.15 14.61
CA GLU A 81 3.05 -14.55 15.02
C GLU A 81 1.99 -14.83 16.11
N ALA A 82 1.62 -13.82 16.88
CA ALA A 82 0.60 -13.91 17.91
C ALA A 82 -0.84 -13.84 17.36
N ILE A 83 -1.05 -13.27 16.16
CA ILE A 83 -2.39 -13.05 15.58
C ILE A 83 -3.23 -14.34 15.51
N PRO A 84 -2.75 -15.48 14.95
CA PRO A 84 -3.57 -16.67 14.83
C PRO A 84 -4.07 -17.20 16.18
N GLY A 85 -3.21 -17.19 17.18
CA GLY A 85 -3.55 -17.62 18.54
C GLY A 85 -4.58 -16.70 19.21
N PHE A 86 -4.44 -15.38 19.01
CA PHE A 86 -5.38 -14.39 19.52
C PHE A 86 -6.78 -14.56 18.91
N ILE A 87 -6.86 -14.67 17.59
CA ILE A 87 -8.14 -14.87 16.87
C ILE A 87 -8.81 -16.19 17.26
N ALA A 88 -8.04 -17.28 17.36
CA ALA A 88 -8.57 -18.58 17.82
C ALA A 88 -9.18 -18.50 19.23
N LYS A 89 -8.57 -17.71 20.13
CA LYS A 89 -9.09 -17.45 21.47
C LYS A 89 -10.40 -16.66 21.42
N VAL A 90 -10.48 -15.58 20.63
CA VAL A 90 -11.71 -14.77 20.46
C VAL A 90 -12.84 -15.65 19.93
N ASN A 91 -12.61 -16.40 18.85
CA ASN A 91 -13.60 -17.30 18.25
C ASN A 91 -14.10 -18.37 19.25
N LYS A 92 -13.22 -18.90 20.10
CA LYS A 92 -13.59 -19.92 21.08
C LYS A 92 -14.40 -19.38 22.27
N THR A 93 -14.09 -18.15 22.69
CA THR A 93 -14.63 -17.61 23.95
C THR A 93 -15.77 -16.62 23.75
N ALA A 94 -15.98 -16.13 22.51
CA ALA A 94 -16.86 -14.99 22.19
C ALA A 94 -16.58 -13.78 23.09
N LYS A 95 -15.31 -13.58 23.43
CA LYS A 95 -14.81 -12.47 24.25
C LYS A 95 -13.66 -11.78 23.53
N LEU A 96 -13.76 -10.46 23.41
CA LEU A 96 -12.74 -9.62 22.80
C LEU A 96 -12.07 -8.75 23.89
N PRO A 97 -10.79 -8.97 24.19
CA PRO A 97 -10.00 -8.02 24.98
C PRO A 97 -9.83 -6.71 24.20
N LEU A 98 -10.35 -5.61 24.73
CA LEU A 98 -10.24 -4.26 24.16
C LEU A 98 -9.04 -3.53 24.78
N ALA A 99 -8.43 -2.62 24.01
CA ALA A 99 -7.35 -1.73 24.49
C ALA A 99 -6.23 -2.52 25.21
N GLU A 100 -5.66 -3.52 24.55
CA GLU A 100 -4.62 -4.41 25.13
C GLU A 100 -5.06 -5.10 26.45
N GLY A 101 -6.35 -5.41 26.56
CA GLY A 101 -6.92 -6.14 27.68
C GLY A 101 -7.37 -5.27 28.86
N LYS A 102 -7.42 -3.95 28.74
CA LYS A 102 -7.95 -3.05 29.78
C LYS A 102 -9.44 -3.27 30.05
N GLN A 103 -10.19 -3.74 29.06
CA GLN A 103 -11.58 -4.15 29.15
C GLN A 103 -11.82 -5.41 28.34
N VAL A 104 -12.87 -6.16 28.68
CA VAL A 104 -13.29 -7.35 27.91
C VAL A 104 -14.76 -7.21 27.55
N ALA A 105 -15.05 -7.17 26.26
CA ALA A 105 -16.41 -7.13 25.75
C ALA A 105 -16.87 -8.48 25.19
N ASN A 106 -18.18 -8.69 25.15
CA ASN A 106 -18.79 -9.78 24.39
C ASN A 106 -18.59 -9.47 22.91
N PHE A 107 -18.15 -10.43 22.15
CA PHE A 107 -17.97 -10.33 20.71
C PHE A 107 -17.85 -11.72 20.11
N ASP A 108 -18.88 -12.19 19.45
CA ASP A 108 -18.84 -13.40 18.63
C ASP A 108 -18.65 -12.97 17.17
N PRO A 109 -17.49 -13.24 16.54
CA PRO A 109 -17.26 -12.85 15.14
C PRO A 109 -18.30 -13.38 14.16
N ALA A 110 -18.99 -14.47 14.48
CA ALA A 110 -20.01 -15.05 13.60
C ALA A 110 -21.34 -14.28 13.59
N THR A 111 -21.66 -13.55 14.67
CA THR A 111 -22.93 -12.84 14.83
C THR A 111 -22.77 -11.33 15.00
N ASP A 112 -21.66 -10.88 15.56
CA ASP A 112 -21.41 -9.47 15.88
C ASP A 112 -20.58 -8.75 14.80
N MET A 113 -20.04 -9.48 13.81
CA MET A 113 -19.41 -8.90 12.63
C MET A 113 -20.22 -9.24 11.38
N ILE A 114 -20.96 -8.25 10.89
CA ILE A 114 -21.95 -8.44 9.83
C ILE A 114 -21.41 -7.88 8.51
N PHE A 115 -21.33 -8.74 7.49
CA PHE A 115 -20.88 -8.39 6.14
C PHE A 115 -22.06 -8.10 5.24
N HIS A 116 -22.33 -6.82 4.96
CA HIS A 116 -23.44 -6.36 4.13
C HIS A 116 -23.06 -6.33 2.65
N LYS A 117 -24.03 -6.63 1.77
CA LYS A 117 -23.87 -6.51 0.30
C LYS A 117 -24.15 -5.11 -0.25
N THR A 118 -24.53 -4.19 0.62
CA THR A 118 -24.84 -2.79 0.28
C THR A 118 -23.65 -1.90 0.42
N PHE A 119 -23.68 -0.74 -0.23
CA PHE A 119 -22.66 0.30 -0.13
C PHE A 119 -23.12 1.43 0.78
N LEU A 120 -22.18 2.07 1.48
CA LEU A 120 -22.42 3.35 2.13
C LEU A 120 -22.26 4.50 1.11
N PRO A 121 -22.92 5.65 1.34
CA PRO A 121 -23.04 6.68 0.30
C PRO A 121 -21.74 7.44 -0.02
N LEU A 122 -20.78 7.52 0.91
CA LEU A 122 -19.60 8.38 0.75
C LEU A 122 -18.42 7.67 0.09
N HIS A 123 -18.24 6.36 0.33
CA HIS A 123 -17.13 5.59 -0.24
C HIS A 123 -17.44 4.10 -0.26
N GLU A 124 -16.81 3.37 -1.18
CA GLU A 124 -17.00 1.94 -1.41
C GLU A 124 -16.48 1.06 -0.25
N ASN A 125 -15.53 1.56 0.54
CA ASN A 125 -14.91 0.84 1.66
C ASN A 125 -15.38 1.41 2.99
N GLY A 126 -16.61 1.12 3.38
CA GLY A 126 -17.18 1.61 4.62
C GLY A 126 -17.33 0.54 5.71
N MET A 127 -17.22 0.94 6.96
CA MET A 127 -17.53 0.12 8.11
C MET A 127 -18.07 0.96 9.27
N THR A 128 -18.96 0.39 10.06
CA THR A 128 -19.54 1.02 11.26
C THR A 128 -19.24 0.16 12.48
N ILE A 129 -18.74 0.76 13.55
CA ILE A 129 -18.47 0.09 14.81
C ILE A 129 -19.39 0.68 15.89
N THR A 130 -19.98 -0.18 16.69
CA THR A 130 -20.91 0.18 17.76
C THR A 130 -20.47 -0.42 19.09
N ALA A 131 -20.32 0.39 20.11
CA ALA A 131 -20.11 -0.02 21.49
C ALA A 131 -21.42 0.06 22.27
N LEU A 132 -21.75 -0.99 23.03
CA LEU A 132 -22.96 -1.08 23.81
C LEU A 132 -22.65 -1.36 25.29
N ALA A 133 -23.50 -0.83 26.17
CA ALA A 133 -23.66 -1.31 27.53
C ALA A 133 -24.95 -2.15 27.58
N ASP A 134 -24.80 -3.47 27.66
CA ASP A 134 -25.88 -4.43 27.45
C ASP A 134 -26.57 -4.21 26.09
N THR A 135 -27.75 -3.57 26.07
CA THR A 135 -28.49 -3.25 24.84
C THR A 135 -28.47 -1.77 24.46
N ALA A 136 -27.93 -0.91 25.35
CA ALA A 136 -27.91 0.52 25.12
C ALA A 136 -26.64 0.92 24.33
N VAL A 137 -26.84 1.66 23.23
CA VAL A 137 -25.71 2.19 22.42
C VAL A 137 -25.01 3.28 23.21
N LEU A 138 -23.73 3.09 23.50
CA LEU A 138 -22.84 4.07 24.13
C LEU A 138 -22.18 4.99 23.11
N TYR A 139 -21.66 4.39 22.03
CA TYR A 139 -20.96 5.11 20.97
C TYR A 139 -21.08 4.33 19.66
N LYS A 140 -21.25 5.05 18.57
CA LYS A 140 -21.31 4.50 17.22
C LYS A 140 -20.58 5.42 16.27
N GLN A 141 -19.69 4.87 15.45
CA GLN A 141 -18.93 5.63 14.46
C GLN A 141 -18.77 4.88 13.16
N THR A 142 -18.89 5.60 12.04
CA THR A 142 -18.66 5.11 10.71
C THR A 142 -17.31 5.59 10.20
N TYR A 143 -16.52 4.67 9.65
CA TYR A 143 -15.22 4.92 9.05
C TYR A 143 -15.19 4.48 7.60
N TYR A 144 -14.39 5.19 6.81
CA TYR A 144 -14.11 4.85 5.41
C TYR A 144 -12.61 4.66 5.21
N SER A 145 -12.24 3.55 4.56
CA SER A 145 -10.85 3.27 4.18
C SER A 145 -10.60 3.75 2.76
N ILE A 146 -9.93 4.89 2.61
CA ILE A 146 -9.78 5.63 1.34
C ILE A 146 -8.51 5.28 0.55
N GLY A 147 -7.99 4.06 0.71
CA GLY A 147 -6.79 3.57 0.04
C GLY A 147 -5.49 3.94 0.74
N GLY A 148 -4.39 3.23 0.45
CA GLY A 148 -3.06 3.49 1.04
C GLY A 148 -3.00 3.41 2.57
N GLY A 149 -3.97 2.76 3.23
CA GLY A 149 -4.07 2.72 4.69
C GLY A 149 -4.49 4.04 5.33
N PHE A 150 -5.07 4.95 4.56
CA PHE A 150 -5.75 6.15 5.07
C PHE A 150 -7.17 5.81 5.49
N ILE A 151 -7.60 6.38 6.59
CA ILE A 151 -8.98 6.30 7.08
C ILE A 151 -9.54 7.70 7.31
N VAL A 152 -10.84 7.83 7.19
CA VAL A 152 -11.58 9.05 7.52
C VAL A 152 -12.92 8.63 8.12
N ASP A 153 -13.39 9.35 9.13
CA ASP A 153 -14.73 9.16 9.65
C ASP A 153 -15.79 9.93 8.82
N GLU A 154 -17.05 9.61 9.05
CA GLU A 154 -18.15 10.20 8.29
C GLU A 154 -18.22 11.72 8.43
N ALA A 155 -17.91 12.27 9.61
CA ALA A 155 -18.01 13.71 9.89
C ALA A 155 -16.92 14.52 9.17
N HIS A 156 -15.75 13.91 8.94
CA HIS A 156 -14.57 14.57 8.35
C HIS A 156 -14.35 14.22 6.87
N PHE A 157 -15.22 13.41 6.23
CA PHE A 157 -15.02 12.87 4.90
C PHE A 157 -14.78 13.94 3.82
N ASN A 158 -15.42 15.09 3.91
CA ASN A 158 -15.30 16.18 2.93
C ASN A 158 -14.61 17.42 3.51
N GLN A 159 -14.00 17.33 4.70
CA GLN A 159 -13.30 18.46 5.28
C GLN A 159 -11.89 18.57 4.71
N GLN A 160 -11.57 19.75 4.18
CA GLN A 160 -10.18 20.12 3.90
C GLN A 160 -9.51 20.54 5.20
N GLU A 161 -8.23 20.25 5.36
CA GLU A 161 -7.44 20.77 6.48
C GLU A 161 -7.55 22.31 6.52
N GLU A 162 -8.06 22.84 7.61
CA GLU A 162 -8.33 24.29 7.76
C GLU A 162 -7.05 25.15 7.73
N HIS A 163 -5.88 24.56 8.02
CA HIS A 163 -4.58 25.24 8.01
C HIS A 163 -3.51 24.34 7.43
N PRO A 164 -3.31 24.30 6.09
CA PRO A 164 -2.21 23.59 5.51
C PRO A 164 -0.88 24.16 6.00
N ILE A 165 0.01 23.30 6.49
CA ILE A 165 1.36 23.72 6.89
C ILE A 165 2.06 24.31 5.67
N GLU A 166 2.58 25.54 5.79
CA GLU A 166 3.34 26.17 4.73
C GLU A 166 4.68 25.43 4.52
N VAL A 167 4.92 25.01 3.29
CA VAL A 167 6.17 24.36 2.89
C VAL A 167 6.94 25.28 1.94
N PRO A 168 8.29 25.22 1.90
CA PRO A 168 9.10 26.11 1.05
C PRO A 168 8.78 26.03 -0.44
N TYR A 169 8.38 24.87 -0.94
CA TYR A 169 8.10 24.61 -2.35
C TYR A 169 6.73 23.92 -2.50
N PRO A 170 5.63 24.69 -2.37
CA PRO A 170 4.28 24.12 -2.52
C PRO A 170 4.04 23.71 -3.97
N TYR A 171 3.37 22.57 -4.17
CA TYR A 171 3.05 22.04 -5.48
C TYR A 171 1.64 21.41 -5.50
N ALA A 172 0.96 21.57 -6.61
CA ALA A 172 -0.30 20.88 -6.89
C ALA A 172 -0.11 19.79 -7.96
N ASN A 173 0.88 19.93 -8.84
CA ASN A 173 1.11 19.08 -10.00
C ASN A 173 2.61 18.96 -10.33
N ALA A 174 2.97 18.15 -11.34
CA ALA A 174 4.36 17.96 -11.74
C ALA A 174 4.96 19.21 -12.38
N ALA A 175 4.16 20.02 -13.07
CA ALA A 175 4.64 21.27 -13.65
C ALA A 175 5.13 22.26 -12.58
N ASP A 176 4.46 22.33 -11.41
CA ASP A 176 4.92 23.13 -10.28
C ASP A 176 6.27 22.63 -9.74
N LEU A 177 6.43 21.32 -9.58
CA LEU A 177 7.69 20.71 -9.15
C LEU A 177 8.84 21.05 -10.09
N LEU A 178 8.63 20.90 -11.40
CA LEU A 178 9.64 21.21 -12.42
C LEU A 178 10.00 22.69 -12.42
N ARG A 179 9.03 23.59 -12.29
CA ARG A 179 9.26 25.03 -12.18
C ARG A 179 10.11 25.34 -10.94
N HIS A 180 9.77 24.81 -9.78
CA HIS A 180 10.56 25.01 -8.56
C HIS A 180 11.98 24.46 -8.67
N CYS A 181 12.17 23.29 -9.29
CA CYS A 181 13.49 22.74 -9.55
C CYS A 181 14.32 23.65 -10.46
N GLN A 182 13.70 24.17 -11.52
CA GLN A 182 14.35 25.07 -12.47
C GLN A 182 14.74 26.41 -11.83
N GLU A 183 13.83 27.03 -11.04
CA GLU A 183 14.08 28.30 -10.36
C GLU A 183 15.12 28.20 -9.24
N SER A 184 15.13 27.09 -8.50
CA SER A 184 16.02 26.89 -7.35
C SER A 184 17.34 26.18 -7.68
N GLY A 185 17.45 25.52 -8.83
CA GLY A 185 18.57 24.64 -9.19
C GLY A 185 18.64 23.35 -8.38
N LEU A 186 17.57 22.99 -7.67
CA LEU A 186 17.50 21.77 -6.86
C LEU A 186 17.09 20.55 -7.69
N SER A 187 17.60 19.37 -7.30
CA SER A 187 17.02 18.10 -7.73
C SER A 187 15.65 17.89 -7.09
N LEU A 188 14.85 16.94 -7.63
CA LEU A 188 13.52 16.66 -7.12
C LEU A 188 13.57 16.16 -5.67
N SER A 189 14.48 15.25 -5.37
CA SER A 189 14.67 14.74 -4.00
C SER A 189 15.09 15.83 -3.01
N SER A 190 15.96 16.77 -3.44
CA SER A 190 16.41 17.88 -2.60
C SER A 190 15.28 18.88 -2.30
N LEU A 191 14.41 19.13 -3.27
CA LEU A 191 13.22 19.96 -3.10
C LEU A 191 12.26 19.32 -2.09
N VAL A 192 11.96 18.03 -2.25
CA VAL A 192 11.10 17.27 -1.33
C VAL A 192 11.68 17.23 0.06
N MET A 193 12.99 17.00 0.20
CA MET A 193 13.68 17.03 1.51
C MET A 193 13.44 18.36 2.24
N LYS A 194 13.50 19.49 1.55
CA LYS A 194 13.24 20.81 2.17
C LYS A 194 11.79 20.97 2.61
N ASN A 195 10.84 20.44 1.85
CA ASN A 195 9.44 20.44 2.25
C ASN A 195 9.20 19.57 3.47
N GLU A 196 9.76 18.35 3.50
CA GLU A 196 9.64 17.44 4.64
C GLU A 196 10.27 18.02 5.93
N LEU A 197 11.39 18.74 5.81
CA LEU A 197 12.04 19.41 6.95
C LEU A 197 11.24 20.60 7.52
N ALA A 198 10.23 21.10 6.80
CA ALA A 198 9.27 22.05 7.36
C ALA A 198 8.18 21.36 8.20
N LEU A 199 7.96 20.05 8.00
CA LEU A 199 6.95 19.26 8.69
C LEU A 199 7.55 18.43 9.85
N HIS A 200 8.79 17.96 9.69
CA HIS A 200 9.45 17.01 10.57
C HIS A 200 10.88 17.45 10.89
N SER A 201 11.38 17.05 12.04
CA SER A 201 12.81 17.23 12.32
C SER A 201 13.66 16.34 11.41
N LYS A 202 14.90 16.77 11.16
CA LYS A 202 15.85 15.99 10.34
C LYS A 202 16.04 14.57 10.86
N VAL A 203 16.15 14.42 12.17
CA VAL A 203 16.38 13.12 12.83
C VAL A 203 15.18 12.19 12.65
N GLU A 204 13.95 12.71 12.80
CA GLU A 204 12.73 11.93 12.57
C GLU A 204 12.62 11.47 11.13
N LEU A 205 12.89 12.37 10.17
CA LEU A 205 12.83 12.05 8.74
C LEU A 205 13.87 10.99 8.35
N GLU A 206 15.14 11.16 8.73
CA GLU A 206 16.21 10.19 8.47
C GLU A 206 15.91 8.83 9.11
N ASN A 207 15.42 8.80 10.35
CA ASN A 207 15.02 7.57 11.03
C ASN A 207 13.86 6.87 10.32
N HIS A 208 12.86 7.63 9.89
CA HIS A 208 11.72 7.06 9.16
C HIS A 208 12.16 6.42 7.84
N LEU A 209 12.91 7.15 7.02
CA LEU A 209 13.42 6.65 5.74
C LEU A 209 14.31 5.41 5.93
N HIS A 210 15.15 5.42 6.96
CA HIS A 210 15.98 4.26 7.30
C HIS A 210 15.11 3.06 7.72
N GLN A 211 14.13 3.24 8.60
CA GLN A 211 13.22 2.18 9.03
C GLN A 211 12.40 1.60 7.87
N VAL A 212 11.94 2.46 6.96
CA VAL A 212 11.22 2.04 5.74
C VAL A 212 12.09 1.08 4.92
N TRP A 213 13.32 1.47 4.61
CA TRP A 213 14.23 0.60 3.85
C TRP A 213 14.59 -0.68 4.60
N GLN A 214 14.91 -0.60 5.89
CA GLN A 214 15.21 -1.81 6.68
C GLN A 214 14.04 -2.78 6.71
N THR A 215 12.80 -2.28 6.80
CA THR A 215 11.60 -3.13 6.75
C THR A 215 11.41 -3.76 5.37
N MET A 216 11.61 -3.01 4.28
CA MET A 216 11.58 -3.53 2.91
C MET A 216 12.64 -4.64 2.72
N LYS A 217 13.86 -4.40 3.16
CA LYS A 217 14.97 -5.35 3.08
C LYS A 217 14.72 -6.62 3.89
N ALA A 218 14.21 -6.47 5.11
CA ALA A 218 13.82 -7.59 5.96
C ALA A 218 12.67 -8.42 5.33
N CYS A 219 11.71 -7.75 4.69
CA CYS A 219 10.63 -8.41 3.96
C CYS A 219 11.16 -9.25 2.78
N ILE A 220 12.02 -8.67 1.94
CA ILE A 220 12.72 -9.40 0.86
C ILE A 220 13.43 -10.62 1.45
N HIS A 221 14.22 -10.42 2.50
CA HIS A 221 15.00 -11.50 3.11
C HIS A 221 14.09 -12.66 3.58
N ARG A 222 12.99 -12.37 4.28
CA ARG A 222 12.03 -13.40 4.72
C ARG A 222 11.45 -14.15 3.52
N GLY A 223 10.97 -13.44 2.50
CA GLY A 223 10.37 -14.06 1.31
C GLY A 223 11.35 -14.97 0.56
N LEU A 224 12.64 -14.62 0.53
CA LEU A 224 13.69 -15.45 -0.08
C LEU A 224 14.01 -16.72 0.70
N HIS A 225 13.59 -16.82 1.96
CA HIS A 225 13.89 -17.96 2.85
C HIS A 225 12.64 -18.69 3.34
N THR A 226 11.44 -18.27 2.90
CA THR A 226 10.18 -18.89 3.30
C THR A 226 9.60 -19.70 2.13
N GLU A 227 9.38 -20.98 2.35
CA GLU A 227 8.76 -21.92 1.41
C GLU A 227 7.33 -22.25 1.80
N GLY A 228 6.65 -23.03 0.97
CA GLY A 228 5.33 -23.54 1.25
C GLY A 228 4.24 -22.94 0.39
N VAL A 229 3.03 -22.89 0.91
CA VAL A 229 1.81 -22.46 0.22
C VAL A 229 1.25 -21.23 0.91
N LEU A 230 0.82 -20.25 0.12
CA LEU A 230 0.15 -19.05 0.64
C LEU A 230 -1.20 -19.40 1.27
N PRO A 231 -1.64 -18.64 2.30
CA PRO A 231 -2.93 -18.88 2.94
C PRO A 231 -4.09 -18.66 1.96
N GLY A 232 -5.22 -19.28 2.25
CA GLY A 232 -6.46 -19.13 1.49
C GLY A 232 -6.76 -20.29 0.51
N PRO A 233 -7.87 -20.20 -0.22
CA PRO A 233 -8.39 -21.30 -1.05
C PRO A 233 -7.59 -21.56 -2.33
N LEU A 234 -6.83 -20.57 -2.83
CA LEU A 234 -6.12 -20.68 -4.12
C LEU A 234 -4.92 -21.64 -4.09
N LYS A 235 -4.40 -21.96 -2.89
CA LYS A 235 -3.24 -22.87 -2.72
C LYS A 235 -2.02 -22.47 -3.55
N VAL A 236 -1.76 -21.18 -3.71
CA VAL A 236 -0.62 -20.67 -4.47
C VAL A 236 0.68 -21.05 -3.78
N ALA A 237 1.55 -21.77 -4.47
CA ALA A 237 2.87 -22.10 -3.94
C ALA A 237 3.79 -20.88 -3.97
N ARG A 238 4.59 -20.70 -2.92
CA ARG A 238 5.66 -19.69 -2.87
C ARG A 238 6.76 -20.07 -3.87
N ARG A 239 7.26 -19.10 -4.61
CA ARG A 239 8.22 -19.27 -5.71
C ARG A 239 9.57 -18.59 -5.44
N ALA A 240 9.57 -17.50 -4.64
CA ALA A 240 10.74 -16.67 -4.45
C ALA A 240 11.94 -17.44 -3.88
N ALA A 241 11.74 -18.28 -2.86
CA ALA A 241 12.80 -19.06 -2.23
C ALA A 241 13.45 -20.07 -3.20
N THR A 242 12.65 -20.76 -4.01
CA THR A 242 13.14 -21.69 -5.01
C THR A 242 13.92 -20.97 -6.10
N LEU A 243 13.36 -19.87 -6.63
CA LEU A 243 14.03 -19.05 -7.65
C LEU A 243 15.36 -18.49 -7.12
N TYR A 244 15.40 -18.05 -5.87
CA TYR A 244 16.63 -17.57 -5.23
C TYR A 244 17.73 -18.64 -5.20
N ARG A 245 17.39 -19.88 -4.80
CA ARG A 245 18.36 -21.00 -4.83
C ARG A 245 18.86 -21.28 -6.24
N MET A 246 17.96 -21.30 -7.22
CA MET A 246 18.33 -21.52 -8.64
C MET A 246 19.28 -20.44 -9.15
N LEU A 247 18.97 -19.17 -8.88
CA LEU A 247 19.81 -18.04 -9.29
C LEU A 247 21.17 -18.03 -8.60
N LYS A 248 21.24 -18.45 -7.33
CA LYS A 248 22.50 -18.61 -6.60
C LYS A 248 23.35 -19.75 -7.17
N ALA A 249 22.76 -20.92 -7.40
CA ALA A 249 23.46 -22.09 -7.90
C ALA A 249 24.07 -21.87 -9.30
N ASN A 250 23.37 -21.11 -10.16
CA ASN A 250 23.79 -20.85 -11.53
C ASN A 250 24.62 -19.56 -11.70
N ASN A 251 25.08 -18.94 -10.59
CA ASN A 251 25.64 -17.59 -10.64
C ASN A 251 26.91 -17.46 -11.49
N GLU A 252 27.72 -18.50 -11.59
CA GLU A 252 29.00 -18.48 -12.29
C GLU A 252 28.96 -19.12 -13.69
N LEU A 253 27.88 -19.83 -14.03
CA LEU A 253 27.81 -20.67 -15.22
C LEU A 253 26.94 -20.10 -16.37
N SER A 254 26.15 -19.03 -16.12
CA SER A 254 25.22 -18.49 -17.10
C SER A 254 25.67 -17.16 -17.67
N ASN A 255 25.87 -17.11 -18.98
CA ASN A 255 26.08 -15.90 -19.78
C ASN A 255 24.75 -15.27 -20.26
N ASP A 256 23.60 -15.68 -19.72
CA ASP A 256 22.30 -15.17 -20.13
C ASP A 256 22.14 -13.69 -19.73
N PRO A 257 22.05 -12.75 -20.69
CA PRO A 257 21.89 -11.32 -20.41
C PRO A 257 20.54 -11.01 -19.79
N MET A 258 19.53 -11.88 -19.93
CA MET A 258 18.18 -11.70 -19.36
C MET A 258 18.09 -12.10 -17.88
N ARG A 259 19.12 -12.68 -17.34
CA ARG A 259 19.18 -13.13 -15.94
C ARG A 259 18.91 -12.00 -14.91
N VAL A 260 19.21 -10.77 -15.26
CA VAL A 260 18.88 -9.60 -14.45
C VAL A 260 17.37 -9.50 -14.21
N ILE A 261 16.55 -9.88 -15.18
CA ILE A 261 15.08 -9.88 -15.06
C ILE A 261 14.62 -10.90 -14.02
N ASP A 262 15.25 -12.09 -13.98
CA ASP A 262 14.92 -13.12 -12.99
C ASP A 262 15.19 -12.65 -11.57
N TRP A 263 16.28 -11.92 -11.34
CA TRP A 263 16.58 -11.32 -10.02
C TRP A 263 15.55 -10.26 -9.64
N ILE A 264 15.14 -9.40 -10.58
CA ILE A 264 14.12 -8.36 -10.34
C ILE A 264 12.78 -9.03 -9.98
N ASN A 265 12.36 -10.00 -10.79
CA ASN A 265 11.15 -10.78 -10.54
C ASN A 265 11.19 -11.44 -9.16
N MET A 266 12.29 -12.07 -8.81
CA MET A 266 12.48 -12.74 -7.53
C MET A 266 12.32 -11.77 -6.34
N PHE A 267 12.91 -10.56 -6.41
CA PHE A 267 12.75 -9.57 -5.35
C PHE A 267 11.29 -9.14 -5.18
N ALA A 268 10.58 -8.89 -6.27
CA ALA A 268 9.17 -8.53 -6.22
C ALA A 268 8.29 -9.69 -5.71
N LEU A 269 8.54 -10.92 -6.18
CA LEU A 269 7.86 -12.12 -5.69
C LEU A 269 8.05 -12.28 -4.17
N ALA A 270 9.28 -12.13 -3.66
CA ALA A 270 9.59 -12.27 -2.25
C ALA A 270 8.74 -11.35 -1.37
N VAL A 271 8.62 -10.06 -1.75
CA VAL A 271 7.81 -9.10 -1.00
C VAL A 271 6.32 -9.41 -1.11
N ASN A 272 5.83 -9.75 -2.31
CA ASN A 272 4.40 -9.98 -2.51
C ASN A 272 3.92 -11.28 -1.88
N GLU A 273 4.74 -12.31 -1.83
CA GLU A 273 4.44 -13.56 -1.12
C GLU A 273 4.37 -13.31 0.40
N GLU A 274 5.25 -12.47 0.95
CA GLU A 274 5.16 -12.05 2.35
C GLU A 274 3.89 -11.20 2.60
N ASN A 275 3.58 -10.26 1.71
CA ASN A 275 2.35 -9.49 1.79
C ASN A 275 1.11 -10.40 1.79
N ALA A 276 1.04 -11.34 0.85
CA ALA A 276 -0.08 -12.27 0.73
C ALA A 276 -0.23 -13.20 1.95
N ALA A 277 0.85 -13.46 2.65
CA ALA A 277 0.87 -14.26 3.87
C ALA A 277 0.57 -13.46 5.16
N GLY A 278 0.25 -12.17 5.07
CA GLY A 278 0.01 -11.31 6.23
C GLY A 278 1.29 -10.82 6.91
N GLY A 279 2.44 -10.94 6.26
CA GLY A 279 3.74 -10.54 6.79
C GLY A 279 3.91 -9.03 6.92
N ARG A 280 5.01 -8.61 7.59
CA ARG A 280 5.40 -7.19 7.73
C ARG A 280 5.88 -6.65 6.40
N VAL A 281 5.24 -5.59 5.91
CA VAL A 281 5.55 -4.92 4.65
C VAL A 281 5.53 -3.40 4.82
N VAL A 282 6.03 -2.70 3.81
CA VAL A 282 5.83 -1.25 3.67
C VAL A 282 4.81 -1.01 2.57
N THR A 283 3.75 -0.29 2.88
CA THR A 283 2.79 0.22 1.89
C THR A 283 3.51 1.17 0.92
N ALA A 284 3.41 0.95 -0.42
CA ALA A 284 4.16 1.72 -1.43
C ALA A 284 3.49 1.70 -2.84
N PRO A 285 2.49 2.54 -3.18
CA PRO A 285 1.66 3.36 -2.29
C PRO A 285 0.57 2.55 -1.61
N THR A 286 0.35 1.29 -2.04
CA THR A 286 -0.59 0.31 -1.45
C THR A 286 0.13 -0.99 -1.12
N ASN A 287 -0.52 -1.87 -0.35
CA ASN A 287 0.02 -3.19 -0.09
C ASN A 287 -0.04 -4.09 -1.35
N GLY A 288 -1.08 -3.93 -2.17
CA GLY A 288 -1.19 -4.68 -3.44
C GLY A 288 -0.03 -4.46 -4.40
N ALA A 289 0.66 -3.33 -4.28
CA ALA A 289 1.80 -2.93 -5.12
C ALA A 289 3.14 -2.83 -4.34
N CYS A 290 3.21 -3.31 -3.10
CA CYS A 290 4.33 -3.09 -2.19
C CYS A 290 5.66 -3.76 -2.62
N GLY A 291 5.64 -4.63 -3.62
CA GLY A 291 6.83 -5.32 -4.11
C GLY A 291 7.68 -4.49 -5.09
N ILE A 292 7.10 -3.48 -5.75
CA ILE A 292 7.74 -2.79 -6.87
C ILE A 292 8.88 -1.88 -6.41
N VAL A 293 8.59 -0.95 -5.50
CA VAL A 293 9.57 0.02 -4.99
C VAL A 293 10.80 -0.68 -4.36
N PRO A 294 10.64 -1.67 -3.44
CA PRO A 294 11.79 -2.36 -2.87
C PRO A 294 12.53 -3.24 -3.87
N ALA A 295 11.85 -3.86 -4.85
CA ALA A 295 12.51 -4.69 -5.86
C ALA A 295 13.44 -3.86 -6.78
N VAL A 296 13.03 -2.65 -7.15
CA VAL A 296 13.83 -1.74 -7.97
C VAL A 296 15.06 -1.23 -7.18
N LEU A 297 14.90 -0.94 -5.89
CA LEU A 297 16.04 -0.54 -5.06
C LEU A 297 17.01 -1.70 -4.78
N ALA A 298 16.49 -2.92 -4.59
CA ALA A 298 17.31 -4.14 -4.49
C ALA A 298 18.05 -4.46 -5.81
N TYR A 299 17.43 -4.19 -6.96
CA TYR A 299 18.12 -4.25 -8.26
C TYR A 299 19.30 -3.28 -8.30
N TYR A 300 19.12 -2.03 -7.85
CA TYR A 300 20.21 -1.04 -7.78
C TYR A 300 21.35 -1.57 -6.90
N GLU A 301 21.06 -2.03 -5.68
CA GLU A 301 22.06 -2.58 -4.74
C GLU A 301 22.86 -3.73 -5.35
N LYS A 302 22.20 -4.59 -6.13
CA LYS A 302 22.84 -5.78 -6.68
C LYS A 302 23.64 -5.55 -7.96
N PHE A 303 23.17 -4.67 -8.84
CA PHE A 303 23.68 -4.57 -10.21
C PHE A 303 24.27 -3.22 -10.58
N VAL A 304 24.01 -2.17 -9.80
CA VAL A 304 24.43 -0.80 -10.13
C VAL A 304 25.48 -0.30 -9.16
N GLY A 305 25.22 -0.34 -7.85
CA GLY A 305 26.15 0.15 -6.85
C GLY A 305 25.68 -0.02 -5.42
N ALA A 306 26.56 0.23 -4.47
CA ALA A 306 26.24 0.14 -3.05
C ALA A 306 25.19 1.20 -2.65
N LEU A 307 24.26 0.82 -1.78
CA LEU A 307 23.29 1.74 -1.21
C LEU A 307 23.88 2.45 0.00
N THR A 308 24.05 3.76 -0.12
CA THR A 308 24.29 4.65 1.02
C THR A 308 22.95 5.16 1.56
N ASN A 309 22.92 5.70 2.79
CA ASN A 309 21.71 6.32 3.33
C ASN A 309 21.20 7.45 2.41
N GLU A 310 22.11 8.28 1.88
CA GLU A 310 21.76 9.35 0.94
C GLU A 310 21.05 8.82 -0.32
N ILE A 311 21.52 7.72 -0.91
CA ILE A 311 20.90 7.11 -2.08
C ILE A 311 19.49 6.61 -1.73
N VAL A 312 19.32 5.96 -0.58
CA VAL A 312 18.02 5.49 -0.10
C VAL A 312 17.06 6.65 0.14
N GLU A 313 17.52 7.71 0.81
CA GLU A 313 16.73 8.91 1.07
C GLU A 313 16.26 9.57 -0.23
N ARG A 314 17.18 9.82 -1.17
CA ARG A 314 16.86 10.39 -2.49
C ARG A 314 15.86 9.55 -3.25
N TYR A 315 16.04 8.22 -3.25
CA TYR A 315 15.12 7.29 -3.90
C TYR A 315 13.71 7.37 -3.30
N LEU A 316 13.59 7.23 -1.97
CA LEU A 316 12.29 7.20 -1.30
C LEU A 316 11.58 8.56 -1.36
N LEU A 317 12.29 9.67 -1.20
CA LEU A 317 11.70 11.01 -1.32
C LEU A 317 11.14 11.26 -2.74
N THR A 318 11.88 10.84 -3.77
CA THR A 318 11.41 10.96 -5.16
C THR A 318 10.21 10.04 -5.40
N CYS A 319 10.26 8.79 -4.96
CA CYS A 319 9.10 7.90 -5.03
C CYS A 319 7.87 8.51 -4.34
N SER A 320 8.05 9.09 -3.15
CA SER A 320 6.98 9.69 -2.36
C SER A 320 6.28 10.85 -3.08
N VAL A 321 7.03 11.79 -3.64
CA VAL A 321 6.44 12.95 -4.33
C VAL A 321 5.68 12.53 -5.58
N ILE A 322 6.18 11.55 -6.34
CA ILE A 322 5.42 11.02 -7.49
C ILE A 322 4.13 10.35 -7.02
N GLY A 323 4.18 9.50 -6.01
CA GLY A 323 2.97 8.89 -5.43
C GLY A 323 1.97 9.92 -4.91
N SER A 324 2.45 11.03 -4.31
CA SER A 324 1.61 12.12 -3.82
C SER A 324 0.85 12.83 -4.95
N LEU A 325 1.48 13.02 -6.11
CA LEU A 325 0.81 13.61 -7.30
C LEU A 325 -0.40 12.78 -7.73
N TYR A 326 -0.26 11.45 -7.77
CA TYR A 326 -1.37 10.55 -8.09
C TYR A 326 -2.47 10.58 -7.05
N LYS A 327 -2.12 10.60 -5.76
CA LYS A 327 -3.12 10.65 -4.69
C LYS A 327 -3.86 11.99 -4.66
N MET A 328 -3.19 13.10 -4.96
CA MET A 328 -3.81 14.43 -4.97
C MET A 328 -4.68 14.71 -6.22
N ASN A 329 -4.26 14.19 -7.39
CA ASN A 329 -4.88 14.54 -8.67
C ASN A 329 -5.67 13.39 -9.32
N ALA A 330 -5.63 12.20 -8.72
CA ALA A 330 -6.31 11.01 -9.20
C ALA A 330 -6.75 10.13 -8.02
N SER A 331 -6.32 8.86 -8.00
CA SER A 331 -6.51 7.94 -6.89
C SER A 331 -5.39 6.89 -6.85
N ILE A 332 -5.09 6.40 -5.65
CA ILE A 332 -4.23 5.23 -5.44
C ILE A 332 -5.03 4.00 -4.97
N SER A 333 -6.35 4.00 -5.14
CA SER A 333 -7.24 2.92 -4.72
C SER A 333 -7.62 2.02 -5.90
N GLY A 334 -7.39 0.71 -5.77
CA GLY A 334 -7.83 -0.28 -6.74
C GLY A 334 -9.35 -0.34 -6.89
N ALA A 335 -10.10 -0.04 -5.82
CA ALA A 335 -11.54 0.02 -5.82
C ALA A 335 -12.09 1.22 -6.62
N GLU A 336 -11.34 2.33 -6.70
CA GLU A 336 -11.76 3.52 -7.45
C GLU A 336 -11.33 3.47 -8.91
N VAL A 337 -10.06 3.11 -9.18
CA VAL A 337 -9.45 3.27 -10.51
C VAL A 337 -8.80 1.99 -11.05
N GLY A 338 -8.98 0.83 -10.40
CA GLY A 338 -8.33 -0.41 -10.79
C GLY A 338 -6.84 -0.48 -10.39
N CYS A 339 -6.15 -1.54 -10.80
CA CYS A 339 -4.73 -1.75 -10.49
C CYS A 339 -3.78 -0.70 -11.11
N GLN A 340 -4.21 0.09 -12.08
CA GLN A 340 -3.43 1.24 -12.55
C GLN A 340 -3.14 2.23 -11.41
N GLY A 341 -4.08 2.40 -10.45
CA GLY A 341 -3.89 3.22 -9.25
C GLY A 341 -2.95 2.62 -8.20
N GLU A 342 -2.70 1.34 -8.24
CA GLU A 342 -1.79 0.64 -7.32
C GLU A 342 -0.46 0.30 -8.01
N VAL A 343 -0.48 -0.72 -8.87
CA VAL A 343 0.70 -1.22 -9.60
C VAL A 343 1.25 -0.16 -10.57
N GLY A 344 0.38 0.56 -11.29
CA GLY A 344 0.80 1.63 -12.19
C GLY A 344 1.47 2.77 -11.46
N VAL A 345 0.89 3.22 -10.34
CA VAL A 345 1.49 4.27 -9.50
C VAL A 345 2.81 3.82 -8.90
N ALA A 346 2.90 2.61 -8.33
CA ALA A 346 4.16 2.10 -7.79
C ALA A 346 5.25 1.96 -8.86
N CYS A 347 4.88 1.55 -10.08
CA CYS A 347 5.78 1.50 -11.24
C CYS A 347 6.32 2.90 -11.58
N SER A 348 5.44 3.90 -11.62
CA SER A 348 5.77 5.32 -11.85
C SER A 348 6.71 5.87 -10.76
N MET A 349 6.40 5.61 -9.49
CA MET A 349 7.23 5.98 -8.32
C MET A 349 8.64 5.39 -8.44
N ALA A 350 8.74 4.08 -8.68
CA ALA A 350 10.01 3.38 -8.74
C ALA A 350 10.86 3.79 -9.94
N ALA A 351 10.24 4.05 -11.10
CA ALA A 351 10.94 4.53 -12.30
C ALA A 351 11.54 5.93 -12.06
N ALA A 352 10.79 6.82 -11.44
CA ALA A 352 11.25 8.15 -11.06
C ALA A 352 12.40 8.09 -10.04
N GLY A 353 12.21 7.34 -8.95
CA GLY A 353 13.23 7.16 -7.91
C GLY A 353 14.54 6.61 -8.47
N LEU A 354 14.46 5.59 -9.34
CA LEU A 354 15.64 5.04 -9.99
C LEU A 354 16.33 6.06 -10.90
N SER A 355 15.56 6.85 -11.66
CA SER A 355 16.11 7.90 -12.52
C SER A 355 16.84 8.99 -11.73
N GLU A 356 16.28 9.41 -10.58
CA GLU A 356 16.90 10.39 -9.68
C GLU A 356 18.26 9.90 -9.16
N ILE A 357 18.33 8.66 -8.63
CA ILE A 357 19.59 8.13 -8.07
C ILE A 357 20.61 7.75 -9.14
N LEU A 358 20.20 7.62 -10.40
CA LEU A 358 21.09 7.45 -11.56
C LEU A 358 21.54 8.79 -12.15
N GLY A 359 21.22 9.92 -11.52
CA GLY A 359 21.67 11.26 -11.91
C GLY A 359 20.80 11.92 -12.98
N GLY A 360 19.57 11.49 -13.17
CA GLY A 360 18.62 12.10 -14.08
C GLY A 360 18.24 13.52 -13.68
N SER A 361 18.00 14.40 -14.69
CA SER A 361 17.43 15.72 -14.44
C SER A 361 15.98 15.60 -13.94
N PRO A 362 15.42 16.64 -13.27
CA PRO A 362 14.02 16.65 -12.86
C PRO A 362 13.05 16.32 -13.99
N GLU A 363 13.30 16.79 -15.20
CA GLU A 363 12.50 16.46 -16.39
C GLU A 363 12.61 14.98 -16.74
N GLN A 364 13.81 14.38 -16.73
CA GLN A 364 14.01 12.95 -16.99
C GLN A 364 13.35 12.08 -15.93
N VAL A 365 13.34 12.51 -14.67
CA VAL A 365 12.63 11.84 -13.57
C VAL A 365 11.12 11.82 -13.84
N CYS A 366 10.53 12.96 -14.24
CA CYS A 366 9.11 13.04 -14.58
C CYS A 366 8.76 12.23 -15.85
N ILE A 367 9.65 12.22 -16.86
CA ILE A 367 9.49 11.40 -18.07
C ILE A 367 9.50 9.90 -17.71
N ALA A 368 10.38 9.47 -16.82
CA ALA A 368 10.40 8.07 -16.38
C ALA A 368 9.08 7.66 -15.68
N ALA A 369 8.57 8.56 -14.83
CA ALA A 369 7.29 8.35 -14.16
C ALA A 369 6.13 8.26 -15.16
N GLU A 370 6.10 9.14 -16.15
CA GLU A 370 5.10 9.18 -17.22
C GLU A 370 5.11 7.89 -18.04
N ILE A 371 6.27 7.49 -18.62
CA ILE A 371 6.42 6.26 -19.41
C ILE A 371 5.98 5.03 -18.61
N ALA A 372 6.34 4.96 -17.33
CA ALA A 372 5.96 3.85 -16.48
C ALA A 372 4.44 3.75 -16.28
N MET A 373 3.74 4.89 -16.14
CA MET A 373 2.28 4.89 -16.01
C MET A 373 1.57 4.58 -17.31
N GLU A 374 1.99 5.15 -18.44
CA GLU A 374 1.28 4.93 -19.72
C GLU A 374 1.17 3.45 -20.07
N HIS A 375 2.17 2.64 -19.73
CA HIS A 375 2.17 1.19 -19.89
C HIS A 375 1.27 0.42 -18.91
N ASN A 376 0.67 1.10 -17.94
CA ASN A 376 -0.23 0.50 -16.95
C ASN A 376 -1.67 1.06 -17.05
N LEU A 377 -1.95 1.98 -17.97
CA LEU A 377 -3.29 2.51 -18.21
C LEU A 377 -4.26 1.38 -18.56
N GLY A 378 -5.46 1.44 -17.98
CA GLY A 378 -6.52 0.44 -18.17
C GLY A 378 -6.34 -0.86 -17.38
N LEU A 379 -5.33 -0.97 -16.51
CA LEU A 379 -5.09 -2.18 -15.73
C LEU A 379 -6.21 -2.37 -14.67
N THR A 380 -6.99 -3.45 -14.85
CA THR A 380 -8.11 -3.80 -13.98
C THR A 380 -7.65 -4.29 -12.60
N CYS A 381 -8.51 -4.22 -11.58
CA CYS A 381 -8.30 -4.89 -10.30
C CYS A 381 -9.34 -6.00 -10.12
N ASP A 382 -8.96 -7.22 -10.47
CA ASP A 382 -9.80 -8.41 -10.55
C ASP A 382 -9.16 -9.62 -9.85
N PRO A 383 -8.87 -9.51 -8.52
CA PRO A 383 -8.16 -10.54 -7.78
C PRO A 383 -8.99 -11.83 -7.68
N VAL A 384 -8.38 -12.95 -8.04
CA VAL A 384 -9.01 -14.27 -7.98
C VAL A 384 -9.31 -14.63 -6.54
N GLY A 385 -10.55 -15.03 -6.27
CA GLY A 385 -11.01 -15.33 -4.91
C GLY A 385 -10.95 -14.14 -3.94
N GLY A 386 -10.87 -12.90 -4.46
CA GLY A 386 -10.69 -11.70 -3.66
C GLY A 386 -9.34 -11.62 -2.93
N GLN A 387 -8.34 -12.42 -3.34
CA GLN A 387 -7.04 -12.50 -2.66
C GLN A 387 -5.95 -11.72 -3.40
N VAL A 388 -5.10 -11.00 -2.65
CA VAL A 388 -3.93 -10.27 -3.19
C VAL A 388 -2.80 -11.27 -3.53
N GLN A 389 -3.12 -12.23 -4.42
CA GLN A 389 -2.21 -13.30 -4.86
C GLN A 389 -2.17 -13.34 -6.39
N VAL A 390 -3.26 -13.72 -7.04
CA VAL A 390 -3.36 -13.83 -8.51
C VAL A 390 -4.35 -12.77 -9.00
N PRO A 391 -3.96 -11.88 -9.89
CA PRO A 391 -2.67 -11.74 -10.59
C PRO A 391 -1.66 -10.78 -9.90
N CYS A 392 -1.90 -10.34 -8.69
CA CYS A 392 -1.15 -9.25 -8.03
C CYS A 392 0.35 -9.54 -7.95
N ILE A 393 0.75 -10.77 -7.61
CA ILE A 393 2.15 -11.14 -7.42
C ILE A 393 2.92 -10.99 -8.75
N GLU A 394 2.40 -11.52 -9.86
CA GLU A 394 3.03 -11.40 -11.18
C GLU A 394 3.01 -9.95 -11.71
N ARG A 395 1.93 -9.21 -11.47
CA ARG A 395 1.83 -7.79 -11.86
C ARG A 395 2.93 -6.95 -11.22
N ASN A 396 3.26 -7.18 -9.94
CA ASN A 396 4.37 -6.50 -9.28
C ASN A 396 5.73 -6.84 -9.92
N ALA A 397 5.98 -8.10 -10.22
CA ALA A 397 7.21 -8.55 -10.86
C ALA A 397 7.40 -7.87 -12.23
N ILE A 398 6.38 -7.93 -13.09
CA ILE A 398 6.40 -7.29 -14.40
C ILE A 398 6.56 -5.77 -14.29
N ALA A 399 5.85 -5.12 -13.38
CA ALA A 399 5.93 -3.67 -13.18
C ALA A 399 7.30 -3.22 -12.67
N SER A 400 8.00 -4.03 -11.87
CA SER A 400 9.37 -3.75 -11.43
C SER A 400 10.35 -3.70 -12.62
N VAL A 401 10.20 -4.62 -13.58
CA VAL A 401 10.99 -4.62 -14.82
C VAL A 401 10.61 -3.41 -15.70
N LYS A 402 9.31 -3.11 -15.82
CA LYS A 402 8.84 -1.92 -16.55
C LYS A 402 9.41 -0.63 -15.95
N ALA A 403 9.45 -0.48 -14.63
CA ALA A 403 10.00 0.70 -13.96
C ALA A 403 11.48 0.93 -14.30
N ILE A 404 12.28 -0.13 -14.28
CA ILE A 404 13.69 -0.06 -14.66
C ILE A 404 13.85 0.30 -16.14
N ASN A 405 13.04 -0.29 -17.01
CA ASN A 405 13.09 0.01 -18.44
C ASN A 405 12.64 1.47 -18.72
N ALA A 406 11.58 1.95 -18.09
CA ALA A 406 11.11 3.33 -18.20
C ALA A 406 12.19 4.34 -17.78
N SER A 407 12.87 4.10 -16.66
CA SER A 407 14.02 4.89 -16.21
C SER A 407 15.12 4.92 -17.27
N ARG A 408 15.50 3.75 -17.83
CA ARG A 408 16.53 3.66 -18.86
C ARG A 408 16.15 4.42 -20.13
N MET A 409 14.90 4.34 -20.56
CA MET A 409 14.39 5.11 -21.72
C MET A 409 14.44 6.61 -21.48
N ALA A 410 13.98 7.06 -20.31
CA ALA A 410 13.97 8.47 -19.96
C ALA A 410 15.38 9.07 -19.89
N LEU A 411 16.32 8.40 -19.24
CA LEU A 411 17.71 8.85 -19.10
C LEU A 411 18.48 8.94 -20.42
N ARG A 412 18.05 8.19 -21.45
CA ARG A 412 18.65 8.21 -22.79
C ARG A 412 17.87 9.02 -23.81
N ARG A 413 16.78 9.64 -23.40
CA ARG A 413 15.96 10.46 -24.28
C ARG A 413 16.65 11.77 -24.61
N THR A 414 16.71 12.10 -25.90
CA THR A 414 17.30 13.33 -26.44
C THR A 414 16.27 14.34 -26.92
N THR A 415 14.97 14.00 -26.85
CA THR A 415 13.87 14.83 -27.33
C THR A 415 12.88 15.12 -26.22
N SER A 416 12.20 16.26 -26.27
CA SER A 416 11.13 16.60 -25.32
C SER A 416 9.96 15.61 -25.43
N PRO A 417 9.31 15.27 -24.32
CA PRO A 417 8.13 14.41 -24.32
C PRO A 417 6.94 15.13 -24.96
N ARG A 418 6.02 14.37 -25.57
CA ARG A 418 4.74 14.88 -26.05
C ARG A 418 3.65 14.80 -25.00
N VAL A 419 3.76 13.84 -24.09
CA VAL A 419 2.86 13.66 -22.96
C VAL A 419 3.61 14.06 -21.69
N SER A 420 2.99 14.88 -20.86
CA SER A 420 3.52 15.23 -19.53
C SER A 420 3.03 14.26 -18.46
N LEU A 421 3.73 14.21 -17.33
CA LEU A 421 3.31 13.41 -16.18
C LEU A 421 1.90 13.82 -15.71
N ASP A 422 1.58 15.10 -15.70
CA ASP A 422 0.24 15.58 -15.31
C ASP A 422 -0.86 15.05 -16.25
N LYS A 423 -0.58 14.99 -17.56
CA LYS A 423 -1.54 14.45 -18.54
C LYS A 423 -1.76 12.95 -18.40
N VAL A 424 -0.72 12.18 -18.10
CA VAL A 424 -0.91 10.74 -17.86
C VAL A 424 -1.64 10.47 -16.53
N ILE A 425 -1.45 11.29 -15.51
CA ILE A 425 -2.20 11.22 -14.24
C ILE A 425 -3.69 11.50 -14.50
N GLU A 426 -4.01 12.56 -15.24
CA GLU A 426 -5.38 12.90 -15.65
C GLU A 426 -6.03 11.74 -16.43
N THR A 427 -5.32 11.22 -17.43
CA THR A 427 -5.79 10.09 -18.26
C THR A 427 -6.04 8.82 -17.41
N MET A 428 -5.15 8.53 -16.46
CA MET A 428 -5.33 7.40 -15.55
C MET A 428 -6.61 7.53 -14.73
N TYR A 429 -6.90 8.74 -14.22
CA TYR A 429 -8.10 8.99 -13.43
C TYR A 429 -9.38 8.87 -14.27
N GLU A 430 -9.40 9.44 -15.47
CA GLU A 430 -10.52 9.32 -16.40
C GLU A 430 -10.79 7.87 -16.82
N THR A 431 -9.72 7.16 -17.21
CA THR A 431 -9.80 5.72 -17.53
C THR A 431 -10.34 4.90 -16.34
N GLY A 432 -9.95 5.26 -15.12
CA GLY A 432 -10.46 4.63 -13.90
C GLY A 432 -11.95 4.86 -13.71
N LYS A 433 -12.44 6.07 -13.95
CA LYS A 433 -13.89 6.40 -13.88
C LYS A 433 -14.70 5.64 -14.93
N ASP A 434 -14.16 5.50 -16.13
CA ASP A 434 -14.81 4.79 -17.23
C ASP A 434 -14.76 3.26 -17.05
N MET A 435 -13.89 2.77 -16.18
CA MET A 435 -13.77 1.34 -15.88
C MET A 435 -15.04 0.84 -15.18
N ASN A 436 -15.66 -0.20 -15.76
CA ASN A 436 -16.84 -0.82 -15.14
C ASN A 436 -16.51 -1.32 -13.71
N ALA A 437 -17.42 -1.08 -12.78
CA ALA A 437 -17.27 -1.43 -11.35
C ALA A 437 -16.87 -2.89 -11.11
N LYS A 438 -17.31 -3.84 -11.96
CA LYS A 438 -16.91 -5.26 -11.85
C LYS A 438 -15.40 -5.51 -12.00
N TYR A 439 -14.63 -4.54 -12.50
CA TYR A 439 -13.17 -4.60 -12.67
C TYR A 439 -12.41 -3.77 -11.63
N ARG A 440 -13.10 -3.26 -10.60
CA ARG A 440 -12.55 -2.39 -9.56
C ARG A 440 -12.65 -3.06 -8.17
N GLU A 441 -11.82 -4.08 -7.95
CA GLU A 441 -11.65 -4.79 -6.65
C GLU A 441 -12.97 -5.39 -6.07
N THR A 442 -13.85 -5.85 -6.94
CA THR A 442 -15.14 -6.46 -6.54
C THR A 442 -15.14 -7.98 -6.62
N ALA A 443 -14.13 -8.58 -7.26
CA ALA A 443 -14.05 -10.01 -7.59
C ALA A 443 -15.29 -10.55 -8.36
N THR A 444 -16.04 -9.66 -9.03
CA THR A 444 -17.25 -10.00 -9.78
C THR A 444 -17.06 -9.97 -11.31
N GLY A 445 -15.83 -9.72 -11.78
CA GLY A 445 -15.46 -9.63 -13.19
C GLY A 445 -14.04 -10.05 -13.47
N GLY A 446 -13.63 -9.99 -14.73
CA GLY A 446 -12.25 -10.27 -15.17
C GLY A 446 -11.79 -11.68 -14.84
N LEU A 447 -10.54 -11.79 -14.37
CA LEU A 447 -9.92 -13.07 -13.98
C LEU A 447 -10.63 -13.70 -12.78
N ALA A 448 -11.18 -12.90 -11.87
CA ALA A 448 -11.84 -13.39 -10.67
C ALA A 448 -12.96 -14.39 -10.92
N ILE A 449 -13.70 -14.23 -12.04
CA ILE A 449 -14.82 -15.13 -12.40
C ILE A 449 -14.43 -16.23 -13.39
N LYS A 450 -13.18 -16.23 -13.88
CA LYS A 450 -12.69 -17.21 -14.85
C LYS A 450 -11.93 -18.36 -14.21
N VAL A 451 -11.50 -18.19 -12.97
CA VAL A 451 -10.79 -19.19 -12.18
C VAL A 451 -11.74 -19.71 -11.10
N ILE A 452 -12.03 -21.01 -11.15
CA ILE A 452 -12.84 -21.69 -10.13
C ILE A 452 -11.93 -22.00 -8.95
N CYS A 453 -12.23 -21.42 -7.79
CA CYS A 453 -11.59 -21.81 -6.53
C CYS A 453 -12.27 -23.10 -6.06
N SER A 454 -11.61 -24.25 -6.29
CA SER A 454 -12.10 -25.56 -5.83
C SER A 454 -11.66 -25.85 -4.40
#